data_b1a5d69936fde4f86588dff8fedb41cc
#
_entry.id   b1a5d69936fde4f86588dff8fedb41cc
#
_cell.length_a   1.000
_cell.length_b   1.000
_cell.length_c   1.000
_cell.angle_alpha   90.00
_cell.angle_beta   90.00
_cell.angle_gamma   90.00
#
_symmetry.space_group_name_H-M   'P 1'
#
loop_
_entity.id
_entity.type
_entity.pdbx_description
1 polymer ?
#
loop_
_entity_poly.entity_id
_entity_poly.type
_entity_poly.pdbx_seq_one_letter_code
_entity_poly.pdbx_strand_id
1 'polypeptide(L)'
;MKRCAWADKSEFSKSYHDYEWGRTVKDDKKFFEMLILEGFQAGLSWDYVLRKRAGLAQILDGFDAKKIALYDENKLQSLLSDDRAIKNRLKIYSLSKNAKAFLELCAEFGSFYNYIYKFTNGKRVINDIKSSKDMPASSELSERISKDMKKRGFKFVGAVIIYSFLQGVGVIDDHENECFCKGII
;
A
#
# COMPACT_ATOMS: atom_id res chain seq x y z
N MET A 1 13.97 7.81 -21.85
CA MET A 1 13.66 8.39 -20.52
C MET A 1 14.23 7.46 -19.47
N LYS A 2 14.90 7.99 -18.42
CA LYS A 2 15.46 7.17 -17.35
C LYS A 2 14.38 6.86 -16.31
N ARG A 3 14.25 5.58 -15.93
CA ARG A 3 13.40 5.10 -14.82
C ARG A 3 14.26 4.81 -13.61
N CYS A 4 13.61 4.64 -12.46
CA CYS A 4 14.26 4.04 -11.31
C CYS A 4 14.70 2.60 -11.64
N ALA A 5 15.91 2.21 -11.24
CA ALA A 5 16.50 0.91 -11.62
C ALA A 5 15.64 -0.31 -11.24
N TRP A 6 14.85 -0.22 -10.15
CA TRP A 6 13.98 -1.30 -9.73
C TRP A 6 12.80 -1.56 -10.67
N ALA A 7 12.37 -0.55 -11.46
CA ALA A 7 11.21 -0.63 -12.34
C ALA A 7 11.42 -1.53 -13.57
N ASP A 8 12.67 -1.72 -13.99
CA ASP A 8 12.98 -2.48 -15.21
C ASP A 8 12.92 -4.01 -15.05
N LYS A 9 12.51 -4.50 -13.88
CA LYS A 9 12.44 -5.95 -13.60
C LYS A 9 11.36 -6.69 -14.38
N SER A 10 10.24 -6.04 -14.69
CA SER A 10 9.11 -6.62 -15.45
C SER A 10 8.19 -5.53 -16.01
N GLU A 11 7.34 -5.90 -16.95
CA GLU A 11 6.32 -5.00 -17.49
C GLU A 11 5.30 -4.55 -16.41
N PHE A 12 5.01 -5.40 -15.43
CA PHE A 12 4.18 -5.03 -14.27
C PHE A 12 4.85 -3.95 -13.42
N SER A 13 6.13 -4.11 -13.14
CA SER A 13 6.92 -3.11 -12.38
C SER A 13 7.05 -1.80 -13.14
N LYS A 14 7.28 -1.83 -14.47
CA LYS A 14 7.33 -0.63 -15.32
C LYS A 14 6.03 0.12 -15.32
N SER A 15 4.92 -0.58 -15.57
CA SER A 15 3.59 0.02 -15.60
C SER A 15 3.23 0.65 -14.24
N TYR A 16 3.47 -0.06 -13.15
CA TYR A 16 3.23 0.46 -11.81
C TYR A 16 4.07 1.72 -11.53
N HIS A 17 5.37 1.69 -11.84
CA HIS A 17 6.27 2.82 -11.68
C HIS A 17 5.82 4.05 -12.50
N ASP A 18 5.50 3.86 -13.78
CA ASP A 18 5.23 4.96 -14.70
C ASP A 18 3.87 5.64 -14.43
N TYR A 19 2.89 4.89 -13.92
CA TYR A 19 1.50 5.35 -13.85
C TYR A 19 0.92 5.45 -12.43
N GLU A 20 1.56 4.85 -11.42
CA GLU A 20 0.97 4.79 -10.08
C GLU A 20 1.95 5.22 -8.97
N TRP A 21 3.13 4.63 -8.92
CA TRP A 21 4.07 4.83 -7.81
C TRP A 21 4.51 6.30 -7.68
N GLY A 22 4.48 6.81 -6.45
CA GLY A 22 4.83 8.20 -6.15
C GLY A 22 3.78 9.24 -6.55
N ARG A 23 2.65 8.83 -7.16
CA ARG A 23 1.56 9.75 -7.52
C ARG A 23 0.58 9.93 -6.37
N THR A 24 0.14 11.17 -6.14
CA THR A 24 -0.78 11.48 -5.05
C THR A 24 -2.13 10.80 -5.23
N VAL A 25 -2.45 9.89 -4.34
CA VAL A 25 -3.76 9.25 -4.23
C VAL A 25 -4.66 10.10 -3.33
N LYS A 26 -5.93 10.26 -3.71
CA LYS A 26 -6.99 10.92 -2.91
C LYS A 26 -8.20 10.01 -2.68
N ASP A 27 -8.33 8.96 -3.46
CA ASP A 27 -9.43 8.01 -3.39
C ASP A 27 -9.22 6.96 -2.29
N ASP A 28 -10.16 6.86 -1.36
CA ASP A 28 -10.09 5.94 -0.22
C ASP A 28 -10.05 4.47 -0.66
N LYS A 29 -10.74 4.10 -1.74
CA LYS A 29 -10.68 2.75 -2.29
C LYS A 29 -9.25 2.39 -2.74
N LYS A 30 -8.58 3.33 -3.42
CA LYS A 30 -7.19 3.15 -3.84
C LYS A 30 -6.24 3.09 -2.65
N PHE A 31 -6.44 3.91 -1.62
CA PHE A 31 -5.69 3.79 -0.37
C PHE A 31 -5.83 2.41 0.26
N PHE A 32 -7.06 1.89 0.33
CA PHE A 32 -7.30 0.57 0.92
C PHE A 32 -6.70 -0.55 0.08
N GLU A 33 -6.85 -0.51 -1.26
CA GLU A 33 -6.18 -1.44 -2.17
C GLU A 33 -4.68 -1.49 -1.91
N MET A 34 -4.00 -0.32 -1.92
CA MET A 34 -2.56 -0.26 -1.72
C MET A 34 -2.15 -0.76 -0.33
N LEU A 35 -2.90 -0.43 0.72
CA LEU A 35 -2.64 -0.91 2.07
C LEU A 35 -2.68 -2.44 2.16
N ILE A 36 -3.66 -3.07 1.51
CA ILE A 36 -3.78 -4.54 1.47
C ILE A 36 -2.64 -5.15 0.66
N LEU A 37 -2.32 -4.61 -0.51
CA LEU A 37 -1.25 -5.13 -1.37
C LEU A 37 0.12 -5.05 -0.68
N GLU A 38 0.44 -3.94 -0.03
CA GLU A 38 1.69 -3.78 0.71
C GLU A 38 1.76 -4.70 1.95
N GLY A 39 0.64 -4.87 2.67
CA GLY A 39 0.56 -5.86 3.73
C GLY A 39 0.78 -7.29 3.22
N PHE A 40 0.27 -7.60 2.03
CA PHE A 40 0.46 -8.90 1.38
C PHE A 40 1.88 -9.10 0.85
N GLN A 41 2.61 -8.01 0.56
CA GLN A 41 4.00 -8.09 0.09
C GLN A 41 4.98 -8.59 1.18
N ALA A 42 4.66 -8.46 2.46
CA ALA A 42 5.57 -8.88 3.53
C ALA A 42 6.13 -10.31 3.29
N GLY A 43 7.46 -10.42 3.08
CA GLY A 43 8.15 -11.67 2.76
C GLY A 43 8.03 -12.14 1.30
N LEU A 44 7.48 -11.32 0.41
CA LEU A 44 7.33 -11.60 -1.03
C LEU A 44 7.95 -10.47 -1.86
N SER A 45 8.17 -10.71 -3.16
CA SER A 45 8.56 -9.65 -4.08
C SER A 45 7.34 -8.82 -4.49
N TRP A 46 7.55 -7.51 -4.71
CA TRP A 46 6.50 -6.62 -5.20
C TRP A 46 5.97 -7.06 -6.58
N ASP A 47 6.86 -7.49 -7.47
CA ASP A 47 6.49 -8.02 -8.78
C ASP A 47 5.50 -9.19 -8.68
N TYR A 48 5.69 -10.09 -7.72
CA TYR A 48 4.75 -11.19 -7.47
C TYR A 48 3.38 -10.66 -7.04
N VAL A 49 3.33 -9.66 -6.17
CA VAL A 49 2.07 -9.05 -5.72
C VAL A 49 1.35 -8.34 -6.88
N LEU A 50 2.09 -7.61 -7.71
CA LEU A 50 1.53 -6.94 -8.90
C LEU A 50 0.92 -7.96 -9.89
N ARG A 51 1.57 -9.10 -10.12
CA ARG A 51 1.02 -10.17 -10.97
C ARG A 51 -0.27 -10.77 -10.40
N LYS A 52 -0.39 -10.84 -9.08
CA LYS A 52 -1.59 -11.35 -8.39
C LYS A 52 -2.72 -10.31 -8.27
N ARG A 53 -2.43 -9.03 -8.45
CA ARG A 53 -3.33 -7.91 -8.15
C ARG A 53 -4.70 -8.02 -8.83
N ALA A 54 -4.74 -8.34 -10.13
CA ALA A 54 -6.00 -8.48 -10.86
C ALA A 54 -6.85 -9.65 -10.30
N GLY A 55 -6.23 -10.79 -9.99
CA GLY A 55 -6.90 -11.92 -9.36
C GLY A 55 -7.37 -11.59 -7.95
N LEU A 56 -6.55 -10.88 -7.16
CA LEU A 56 -6.93 -10.40 -5.82
C LEU A 56 -8.14 -9.45 -5.91
N ALA A 57 -8.17 -8.54 -6.87
CA ALA A 57 -9.32 -7.64 -7.06
C ALA A 57 -10.63 -8.41 -7.30
N GLN A 58 -10.58 -9.51 -8.07
CA GLN A 58 -11.75 -10.34 -8.36
C GLN A 58 -12.30 -11.03 -7.10
N ILE A 59 -11.44 -11.57 -6.24
CA ILE A 59 -11.84 -12.36 -5.06
C ILE A 59 -12.07 -11.51 -3.81
N LEU A 60 -11.60 -10.25 -3.80
CA LEU A 60 -11.70 -9.29 -2.70
C LEU A 60 -12.69 -8.15 -3.01
N ASP A 61 -13.74 -8.43 -3.78
CA ASP A 61 -14.81 -7.46 -4.11
C ASP A 61 -14.27 -6.12 -4.64
N GLY A 62 -13.20 -6.15 -5.44
CA GLY A 62 -12.55 -4.96 -5.98
C GLY A 62 -11.91 -4.07 -4.91
N PHE A 63 -11.47 -4.65 -3.80
CA PHE A 63 -10.93 -3.95 -2.63
C PHE A 63 -11.94 -2.97 -1.99
N ASP A 64 -13.22 -3.29 -2.02
CA ASP A 64 -14.24 -2.53 -1.31
C ASP A 64 -14.14 -2.80 0.21
N ALA A 65 -13.65 -1.81 0.96
CA ALA A 65 -13.46 -1.93 2.40
C ALA A 65 -14.77 -2.24 3.15
N LYS A 66 -15.93 -1.72 2.67
CA LYS A 66 -17.24 -1.98 3.31
C LYS A 66 -17.63 -3.45 3.18
N LYS A 67 -17.41 -4.05 2.00
CA LYS A 67 -17.70 -5.48 1.78
C LYS A 67 -16.69 -6.36 2.53
N ILE A 68 -15.42 -6.04 2.48
CA ILE A 68 -14.36 -6.82 3.15
C ILE A 68 -14.49 -6.78 4.67
N ALA A 69 -14.99 -5.68 5.25
CA ALA A 69 -15.29 -5.58 6.69
C ALA A 69 -16.33 -6.60 7.17
N LEU A 70 -17.18 -7.09 6.27
CA LEU A 70 -18.25 -8.07 6.54
C LEU A 70 -17.82 -9.52 6.30
N TYR A 71 -16.59 -9.78 5.85
CA TYR A 71 -16.13 -11.15 5.62
C TYR A 71 -16.16 -11.96 6.91
N ASP A 72 -16.92 -13.05 6.86
CA ASP A 72 -17.01 -14.05 7.91
C ASP A 72 -15.92 -15.13 7.79
N GLU A 73 -15.91 -16.07 8.72
CA GLU A 73 -14.96 -17.19 8.73
C GLU A 73 -15.04 -18.03 7.46
N ASN A 74 -16.24 -18.30 6.93
CA ASN A 74 -16.44 -19.09 5.73
C ASN A 74 -15.83 -18.41 4.50
N LYS A 75 -16.07 -17.11 4.33
CA LYS A 75 -15.46 -16.32 3.24
C LYS A 75 -13.95 -16.28 3.36
N LEU A 76 -13.39 -16.03 4.55
CA LEU A 76 -11.95 -16.00 4.78
C LEU A 76 -11.32 -17.38 4.51
N GLN A 77 -11.96 -18.46 4.92
CA GLN A 77 -11.49 -19.83 4.66
C GLN A 77 -11.53 -20.15 3.15
N SER A 78 -12.56 -19.73 2.42
CA SER A 78 -12.64 -19.94 0.97
C SER A 78 -11.51 -19.25 0.21
N LEU A 79 -11.07 -18.07 0.66
CA LEU A 79 -9.94 -17.34 0.07
C LEU A 79 -8.61 -18.10 0.19
N LEU A 80 -8.41 -18.90 1.24
CA LEU A 80 -7.20 -19.72 1.39
C LEU A 80 -7.10 -20.85 0.35
N SER A 81 -8.24 -21.30 -0.19
CA SER A 81 -8.30 -22.33 -1.21
C SER A 81 -8.26 -21.78 -2.65
N ASP A 82 -8.43 -20.46 -2.82
CA ASP A 82 -8.44 -19.82 -4.14
C ASP A 82 -7.00 -19.60 -4.66
N ASP A 83 -6.72 -20.04 -5.90
CA ASP A 83 -5.38 -19.92 -6.49
C ASP A 83 -5.00 -18.49 -6.86
N ARG A 84 -5.97 -17.58 -6.94
CA ARG A 84 -5.75 -16.15 -7.13
C ARG A 84 -5.23 -15.47 -5.87
N ALA A 85 -5.50 -16.05 -4.68
CA ALA A 85 -5.08 -15.50 -3.41
C ALA A 85 -3.56 -15.67 -3.15
N ILE A 86 -3.04 -14.82 -2.27
CA ILE A 86 -1.76 -15.03 -1.60
C ILE A 86 -2.05 -15.86 -0.35
N LYS A 87 -1.74 -17.19 -0.45
CA LYS A 87 -2.10 -18.20 0.55
C LYS A 87 -1.31 -18.06 1.85
N ASN A 88 -1.66 -17.06 2.65
CA ASN A 88 -1.13 -16.85 3.99
C ASN A 88 -2.29 -16.59 4.95
N ARG A 89 -2.54 -17.53 5.88
CA ARG A 89 -3.66 -17.47 6.81
C ARG A 89 -3.72 -16.17 7.59
N LEU A 90 -2.60 -15.73 8.16
CA LEU A 90 -2.55 -14.51 8.97
C LEU A 90 -2.92 -13.26 8.15
N LYS A 91 -2.44 -13.17 6.90
CA LYS A 91 -2.74 -12.06 5.99
C LYS A 91 -4.21 -12.06 5.58
N ILE A 92 -4.77 -13.23 5.20
CA ILE A 92 -6.19 -13.37 4.85
C ILE A 92 -7.08 -12.98 6.03
N TYR A 93 -6.79 -13.49 7.24
CA TYR A 93 -7.58 -13.19 8.44
C TYR A 93 -7.43 -11.76 8.95
N SER A 94 -6.43 -11.03 8.47
CA SER A 94 -6.30 -9.59 8.76
C SER A 94 -7.20 -8.70 7.91
N LEU A 95 -7.73 -9.19 6.78
CA LEU A 95 -8.51 -8.41 5.82
C LEU A 95 -9.70 -7.69 6.47
N SER A 96 -10.59 -8.43 7.13
CA SER A 96 -11.78 -7.84 7.75
C SER A 96 -11.44 -6.90 8.91
N LYS A 97 -10.38 -7.21 9.67
CA LYS A 97 -9.90 -6.34 10.75
C LYS A 97 -9.36 -5.01 10.21
N ASN A 98 -8.52 -5.09 9.16
CA ASN A 98 -7.97 -3.90 8.52
C ASN A 98 -9.06 -3.06 7.85
N ALA A 99 -10.06 -3.70 7.23
CA ALA A 99 -11.17 -3.01 6.61
C ALA A 99 -12.02 -2.24 7.65
N LYS A 100 -12.32 -2.84 8.79
CA LYS A 100 -13.04 -2.18 9.89
C LYS A 100 -12.28 -0.96 10.41
N ALA A 101 -11.00 -1.15 10.76
CA ALA A 101 -10.16 -0.06 11.25
C ALA A 101 -9.97 1.05 10.20
N PHE A 102 -9.90 0.71 8.90
CA PHE A 102 -9.85 1.68 7.80
C PHE A 102 -11.12 2.53 7.74
N LEU A 103 -12.30 1.92 7.82
CA LEU A 103 -13.58 2.62 7.80
C LEU A 103 -13.76 3.52 9.03
N GLU A 104 -13.31 3.10 10.20
CA GLU A 104 -13.30 3.92 11.42
C GLU A 104 -12.43 5.17 11.24
N LEU A 105 -11.23 5.03 10.64
CA LEU A 105 -10.37 6.17 10.31
C LEU A 105 -11.01 7.12 9.29
N CYS A 106 -11.64 6.59 8.24
CA CYS A 106 -12.36 7.42 7.28
C CYS A 106 -13.51 8.18 7.94
N ALA A 107 -14.22 7.57 8.86
CA ALA A 107 -15.29 8.24 9.61
C ALA A 107 -14.77 9.32 10.56
N GLU A 108 -13.63 9.08 11.24
CA GLU A 108 -13.03 10.03 12.20
C GLU A 108 -12.42 11.25 11.50
N PHE A 109 -11.75 11.06 10.34
CA PHE A 109 -10.97 12.11 9.66
C PHE A 109 -11.63 12.63 8.36
N GLY A 110 -12.81 12.10 7.99
CA GLY A 110 -13.51 12.41 6.75
C GLY A 110 -12.96 11.67 5.52
N SER A 111 -11.70 11.21 5.55
CA SER A 111 -11.08 10.35 4.55
C SER A 111 -9.78 9.74 5.08
N PHE A 112 -9.31 8.65 4.46
CA PHE A 112 -7.99 8.10 4.77
C PHE A 112 -6.85 9.03 4.31
N TYR A 113 -7.08 9.77 3.22
CA TYR A 113 -6.18 10.85 2.79
C TYR A 113 -5.92 11.85 3.92
N ASN A 114 -6.96 12.41 4.53
CA ASN A 114 -6.83 13.37 5.62
C ASN A 114 -6.10 12.77 6.82
N TYR A 115 -6.39 11.52 7.16
CA TYR A 115 -5.69 10.82 8.24
C TYR A 115 -4.18 10.73 7.98
N ILE A 116 -3.76 10.31 6.78
CA ILE A 116 -2.33 10.17 6.46
C ILE A 116 -1.65 11.55 6.39
N TYR A 117 -2.26 12.51 5.71
CA TYR A 117 -1.64 13.82 5.50
C TYR A 117 -1.56 14.70 6.75
N LYS A 118 -2.29 14.39 7.84
CA LYS A 118 -2.08 15.06 9.14
C LYS A 118 -0.65 14.88 9.69
N PHE A 119 -0.01 13.76 9.38
CA PHE A 119 1.36 13.46 9.84
C PHE A 119 2.44 14.26 9.10
N THR A 120 2.11 14.84 7.97
CA THR A 120 3.01 15.64 7.13
C THR A 120 2.58 17.11 7.01
N ASN A 121 1.60 17.55 7.82
CA ASN A 121 1.00 18.89 7.74
C ASN A 121 0.49 19.21 6.31
N GLY A 122 -0.11 18.23 5.65
CA GLY A 122 -0.68 18.39 4.30
C GLY A 122 0.34 18.40 3.16
N LYS A 123 1.63 18.12 3.40
CA LYS A 123 2.69 18.21 2.39
C LYS A 123 3.21 16.84 2.00
N ARG A 124 3.61 16.69 0.74
CA ARG A 124 4.42 15.55 0.30
C ARG A 124 5.86 15.67 0.81
N VAL A 125 6.49 14.53 0.99
CA VAL A 125 7.92 14.41 1.28
C VAL A 125 8.63 14.02 -0.02
N ILE A 126 9.54 14.85 -0.50
CA ILE A 126 10.32 14.57 -1.71
C ILE A 126 11.77 14.38 -1.26
N ASN A 127 12.26 13.17 -1.40
CA ASN A 127 13.61 12.81 -0.96
C ASN A 127 14.63 12.97 -2.11
N ASP A 128 15.89 13.24 -1.75
CA ASP A 128 17.02 13.27 -2.69
C ASP A 128 17.58 11.85 -2.84
N ILE A 129 17.13 11.12 -3.86
CA ILE A 129 17.51 9.74 -4.13
C ILE A 129 18.38 9.67 -5.37
N LYS A 130 19.67 9.40 -5.18
CA LYS A 130 20.62 9.25 -6.29
C LYS A 130 20.55 7.86 -6.93
N SER A 131 20.24 6.85 -6.14
CA SER A 131 20.15 5.46 -6.56
C SER A 131 19.11 4.72 -5.71
N SER A 132 18.45 3.71 -6.27
CA SER A 132 17.53 2.84 -5.52
C SER A 132 18.16 2.18 -4.29
N LYS A 133 19.49 2.10 -4.21
CA LYS A 133 20.23 1.61 -3.04
C LYS A 133 20.21 2.59 -1.86
N ASP A 134 19.96 3.86 -2.13
CA ASP A 134 19.93 4.93 -1.13
C ASP A 134 18.53 5.06 -0.48
N MET A 135 17.53 4.34 -1.01
CA MET A 135 16.19 4.35 -0.43
C MET A 135 16.21 3.71 0.96
N PRO A 136 15.76 4.39 2.01
CA PRO A 136 15.69 3.79 3.33
C PRO A 136 14.56 2.74 3.39
N ALA A 137 14.71 1.74 4.25
CA ALA A 137 13.67 0.75 4.48
C ALA A 137 12.49 1.29 5.32
N SER A 138 12.72 2.32 6.13
CA SER A 138 11.71 3.01 6.95
C SER A 138 12.16 4.46 7.24
N SER A 139 11.27 5.25 7.79
CA SER A 139 11.55 6.62 8.23
C SER A 139 10.82 6.89 9.55
N GLU A 140 11.20 7.97 10.24
CA GLU A 140 10.48 8.43 11.44
C GLU A 140 8.98 8.64 11.16
N LEU A 141 8.64 9.14 9.97
CA LEU A 141 7.25 9.30 9.53
C LEU A 141 6.53 7.94 9.47
N SER A 142 7.12 6.95 8.81
CA SER A 142 6.51 5.61 8.70
C SER A 142 6.41 4.90 10.04
N GLU A 143 7.36 5.11 10.95
CA GLU A 143 7.33 4.58 12.31
C GLU A 143 6.18 5.17 13.14
N ARG A 144 5.99 6.49 13.07
CA ARG A 144 4.89 7.18 13.76
C ARG A 144 3.53 6.71 13.25
N ILE A 145 3.34 6.63 11.94
CA ILE A 145 2.10 6.15 11.32
C ILE A 145 1.87 4.68 11.67
N SER A 146 2.88 3.83 11.55
CA SER A 146 2.83 2.41 11.92
C SER A 146 2.37 2.22 13.37
N LYS A 147 2.93 3.01 14.31
CA LYS A 147 2.59 2.96 15.73
C LYS A 147 1.12 3.35 15.96
N ASP A 148 0.63 4.41 15.30
CA ASP A 148 -0.77 4.85 15.43
C ASP A 148 -1.72 3.81 14.82
N MET A 149 -1.44 3.32 13.61
CA MET A 149 -2.27 2.30 12.96
C MET A 149 -2.36 0.99 13.77
N LYS A 150 -1.24 0.54 14.36
CA LYS A 150 -1.24 -0.64 15.25
C LYS A 150 -2.14 -0.46 16.47
N LYS A 151 -2.13 0.72 17.09
CA LYS A 151 -3.02 1.06 18.22
C LYS A 151 -4.50 1.02 17.82
N ARG A 152 -4.80 1.34 16.56
CA ARG A 152 -6.15 1.29 15.98
C ARG A 152 -6.55 -0.10 15.47
N GLY A 153 -5.73 -1.12 15.71
CA GLY A 153 -6.07 -2.52 15.43
C GLY A 153 -5.60 -3.04 14.07
N PHE A 154 -4.97 -2.24 13.23
CA PHE A 154 -4.42 -2.70 11.95
C PHE A 154 -3.37 -3.80 12.15
N LYS A 155 -3.33 -4.71 11.17
CA LYS A 155 -2.34 -5.79 11.06
C LYS A 155 -1.52 -5.62 9.80
N PHE A 156 -0.29 -6.13 9.80
CA PHE A 156 0.65 -6.01 8.68
C PHE A 156 0.94 -4.54 8.28
N VAL A 157 1.08 -3.68 9.28
CA VAL A 157 1.40 -2.26 9.14
C VAL A 157 2.72 -1.91 9.86
N GLY A 158 3.74 -2.75 9.71
CA GLY A 158 5.09 -2.45 10.20
C GLY A 158 5.68 -1.21 9.51
N ALA A 159 6.68 -0.56 10.14
CA ALA A 159 7.26 0.68 9.61
C ALA A 159 7.79 0.56 8.18
N VAL A 160 8.38 -0.58 7.82
CA VAL A 160 8.87 -0.88 6.46
C VAL A 160 7.69 -0.97 5.47
N ILE A 161 6.62 -1.68 5.84
CA ILE A 161 5.41 -1.80 5.00
C ILE A 161 4.74 -0.44 4.83
N ILE A 162 4.64 0.34 5.91
CA ILE A 162 4.06 1.69 5.84
C ILE A 162 4.94 2.61 5.00
N TYR A 163 6.28 2.49 5.05
CA TYR A 163 7.15 3.28 4.20
C TYR A 163 6.86 3.01 2.71
N SER A 164 6.83 1.75 2.29
CA SER A 164 6.49 1.36 0.91
C SER A 164 5.07 1.82 0.52
N PHE A 165 4.12 1.69 1.45
CA PHE A 165 2.76 2.19 1.25
C PHE A 165 2.74 3.71 1.00
N LEU A 166 3.48 4.51 1.78
CA LEU A 166 3.55 5.97 1.60
C LEU A 166 4.18 6.36 0.26
N GLN A 167 5.16 5.58 -0.23
CA GLN A 167 5.69 5.73 -1.59
C GLN A 167 4.62 5.40 -2.63
N GLY A 168 3.94 4.25 -2.48
CA GLY A 168 2.91 3.78 -3.41
C GLY A 168 1.72 4.71 -3.58
N VAL A 169 1.37 5.48 -2.54
CA VAL A 169 0.25 6.45 -2.56
C VAL A 169 0.71 7.91 -2.73
N GLY A 170 2.00 8.14 -2.97
CA GLY A 170 2.55 9.44 -3.31
C GLY A 170 2.66 10.44 -2.16
N VAL A 171 2.63 9.99 -0.92
CA VAL A 171 2.98 10.82 0.27
C VAL A 171 4.48 11.04 0.33
N ILE A 172 5.26 10.01 -0.04
CA ILE A 172 6.71 10.08 -0.20
C ILE A 172 7.05 9.90 -1.68
N ASP A 173 7.88 10.77 -2.22
CA ASP A 173 8.46 10.66 -3.55
C ASP A 173 9.92 10.28 -3.45
N ASP A 174 10.20 9.00 -3.72
CA ASP A 174 11.53 8.41 -3.73
C ASP A 174 12.00 8.02 -5.14
N HIS A 175 11.45 8.65 -6.18
CA HIS A 175 12.02 8.48 -7.49
C HIS A 175 13.50 8.92 -7.50
N GLU A 176 14.34 8.18 -8.22
CA GLU A 176 15.71 8.59 -8.45
C GLU A 176 15.75 9.98 -9.11
N ASN A 177 16.70 10.82 -8.77
CA ASN A 177 16.76 12.22 -9.19
C ASN A 177 16.64 12.44 -10.70
N GLU A 178 17.20 11.50 -11.49
CA GLU A 178 17.13 11.56 -12.95
C GLU A 178 15.91 10.83 -13.54
N CYS A 179 15.04 10.28 -12.69
CA CYS A 179 13.84 9.60 -13.14
C CYS A 179 12.82 10.59 -13.70
N PHE A 180 12.24 10.27 -14.85
CA PHE A 180 11.24 11.13 -15.48
C PHE A 180 9.94 11.27 -14.68
N CYS A 181 9.70 10.39 -13.70
CA CYS A 181 8.55 10.48 -12.79
C CYS A 181 8.82 11.36 -11.56
N LYS A 182 10.05 11.81 -11.33
CA LYS A 182 10.42 12.62 -10.16
C LYS A 182 9.61 13.91 -10.10
N GLY A 183 8.95 14.16 -8.97
CA GLY A 183 8.17 15.39 -8.73
C GLY A 183 6.80 15.43 -9.43
N ILE A 184 6.38 14.37 -10.15
CA ILE A 184 5.04 14.31 -10.72
C ILE A 184 4.01 14.13 -9.59
N ILE A 185 2.93 14.93 -9.63
CA ILE A 185 1.84 14.94 -8.62
C ILE A 185 0.69 14.03 -9.06
#